data_cf42c42ba5754168dcee23100ed49fb1
#
_entry.id   cf42c42ba5754168dcee23100ed49fb1
#
_cell.length_a   1.000
_cell.length_b   1.000
_cell.length_c   1.000
_cell.angle_alpha   90.00
_cell.angle_beta   90.00
_cell.angle_gamma   90.00
#
_symmetry.space_group_name_H-M   'P 1'
#
loop_
_entity.id
_entity.type
_entity.pdbx_description
1 polymer ?
#
loop_
_entity_poly.entity_id
_entity_poly.type
_entity_poly.pdbx_seq_one_letter_code
_entity_poly.pdbx_strand_id
1 'polypeptide(L)'
;MDEKIPYLRDALAGMGCCVVSLPGVDITKDTLAGAVALFVRTRTRCDAALLAGTSVRFIGTATIGYDHIDTSYCEKNGIVWTNAAGCNAGAVLQYMQSVLYTWSKDNNCALQGLTFGVVGVGEIGSRVAAWAESAGMRVLRNDPPLEAKGAKGLVPLEEIAANSDIITFHPTLQRSGDYPSYHLASVSFFESLKRCRLLVNASRGPVVDNGALLAALECGRLGCAVLDVWENEPDIDTRLLNKVYIATPHIAGYSAEGKLNATRIVLESFAKFVNFKGALPSLALPPLREPVYAASLPEALLSIYSPLNDSEKLKANPSMFEHLRNNYPLRREPASYTLVLNDK
;
A
#
# COMPACT_ATOMS: atom_id res chain seq x y z
N MET A 1 5.56 2.08 -22.91
CA MET A 1 5.50 1.82 -21.46
C MET A 1 5.93 3.04 -20.67
N ASP A 2 5.45 3.21 -19.42
CA ASP A 2 6.01 4.19 -18.48
C ASP A 2 7.47 3.83 -18.16
N GLU A 3 8.40 4.75 -18.42
CA GLU A 3 9.85 4.56 -18.27
C GLU A 3 10.29 4.27 -16.83
N LYS A 4 9.49 4.70 -15.85
CA LYS A 4 9.77 4.51 -14.42
C LYS A 4 9.32 3.15 -13.86
N ILE A 5 8.88 2.20 -14.72
CA ILE A 5 8.67 0.81 -14.30
C ILE A 5 10.03 0.10 -14.39
N PRO A 6 10.66 -0.24 -13.26
CA PRO A 6 12.03 -0.74 -13.26
C PRO A 6 12.12 -2.11 -13.94
N TYR A 7 13.21 -2.38 -14.62
CA TYR A 7 13.55 -3.66 -15.29
C TYR A 7 12.60 -4.08 -16.41
N LEU A 8 11.44 -3.46 -16.60
CA LEU A 8 10.41 -3.93 -17.53
C LEU A 8 10.87 -3.79 -18.99
N ARG A 9 11.55 -2.70 -19.34
CA ARG A 9 12.06 -2.47 -20.71
C ARG A 9 12.92 -3.61 -21.18
N ASP A 10 13.95 -3.95 -20.39
CA ASP A 10 14.92 -4.98 -20.75
C ASP A 10 14.28 -6.37 -20.75
N ALA A 11 13.34 -6.61 -19.83
CA ALA A 11 12.59 -7.84 -19.78
C ALA A 11 11.71 -8.04 -21.02
N LEU A 12 10.98 -7.03 -21.46
CA LEU A 12 10.17 -7.07 -22.68
C LEU A 12 11.05 -7.21 -23.93
N ALA A 13 12.18 -6.50 -23.99
CA ALA A 13 13.15 -6.64 -25.09
C ALA A 13 13.72 -8.07 -25.15
N GLY A 14 14.03 -8.69 -24.01
CA GLY A 14 14.44 -10.09 -23.90
C GLY A 14 13.38 -11.10 -24.36
N MET A 15 12.10 -10.71 -24.35
CA MET A 15 11.00 -11.48 -24.93
C MET A 15 10.81 -11.25 -26.44
N GLY A 16 11.66 -10.42 -27.08
CA GLY A 16 11.58 -10.07 -28.49
C GLY A 16 10.58 -8.94 -28.82
N CYS A 17 10.12 -8.18 -27.82
CA CYS A 17 9.22 -7.06 -28.03
C CYS A 17 9.95 -5.80 -28.48
N CYS A 18 9.36 -5.04 -29.41
CA CYS A 18 9.77 -3.66 -29.69
C CYS A 18 9.21 -2.75 -28.59
N VAL A 19 10.06 -2.07 -27.83
CA VAL A 19 9.67 -1.32 -26.65
C VAL A 19 9.91 0.17 -26.81
N VAL A 20 8.83 0.96 -26.68
CA VAL A 20 8.88 2.42 -26.56
C VAL A 20 8.65 2.81 -25.09
N SER A 21 9.59 3.55 -24.53
CA SER A 21 9.52 4.03 -23.13
C SER A 21 9.37 5.55 -23.11
N LEU A 22 8.40 6.04 -22.34
CA LEU A 22 8.06 7.44 -22.21
C LEU A 22 7.76 7.78 -20.75
N PRO A 23 7.94 9.04 -20.30
CA PRO A 23 7.32 9.49 -19.06
C PRO A 23 5.82 9.22 -19.07
N GLY A 24 5.26 8.77 -17.96
CA GLY A 24 3.85 8.38 -17.89
C GLY A 24 2.87 9.49 -18.28
N VAL A 25 3.25 10.76 -18.09
CA VAL A 25 2.47 11.95 -18.49
C VAL A 25 2.51 12.23 -20.01
N ASP A 26 3.52 11.71 -20.71
CA ASP A 26 3.71 11.90 -22.15
C ASP A 26 3.08 10.75 -22.97
N ILE A 27 2.47 9.78 -22.32
CA ILE A 27 1.72 8.70 -22.97
C ILE A 27 0.38 9.27 -23.45
N THR A 28 0.28 9.51 -24.75
CA THR A 28 -0.89 10.06 -25.41
C THR A 28 -1.41 9.08 -26.47
N LYS A 29 -2.58 9.35 -27.03
CA LYS A 29 -3.16 8.53 -28.09
C LYS A 29 -2.21 8.40 -29.30
N ASP A 30 -1.54 9.46 -29.69
CA ASP A 30 -0.61 9.47 -30.83
C ASP A 30 0.62 8.61 -30.56
N THR A 31 1.13 8.61 -29.33
CA THR A 31 2.28 7.78 -28.95
C THR A 31 1.93 6.29 -28.84
N LEU A 32 0.64 5.94 -28.86
CA LEU A 32 0.15 4.56 -28.88
C LEU A 32 -0.05 3.98 -30.30
N ALA A 33 0.33 4.72 -31.35
CA ALA A 33 0.21 4.24 -32.71
C ALA A 33 0.96 2.91 -32.90
N GLY A 34 0.21 1.85 -33.29
CA GLY A 34 0.76 0.50 -33.47
C GLY A 34 1.09 -0.27 -32.20
N ALA A 35 0.89 0.30 -31.02
CA ALA A 35 1.13 -0.38 -29.76
C ALA A 35 0.01 -1.41 -29.46
N VAL A 36 0.40 -2.65 -29.20
CA VAL A 36 -0.51 -3.75 -28.82
C VAL A 36 -0.67 -3.85 -27.31
N ALA A 37 0.38 -3.52 -26.55
CA ALA A 37 0.38 -3.55 -25.10
C ALA A 37 0.83 -2.22 -24.50
N LEU A 38 0.21 -1.82 -23.41
CA LEU A 38 0.50 -0.61 -22.66
C LEU A 38 0.82 -0.96 -21.20
N PHE A 39 1.98 -0.53 -20.72
CA PHE A 39 2.36 -0.70 -19.32
C PHE A 39 2.46 0.68 -18.66
N VAL A 40 1.72 0.85 -17.58
CA VAL A 40 1.53 2.17 -16.94
C VAL A 40 1.76 2.11 -15.42
N ARG A 41 1.78 3.28 -14.84
CA ARG A 41 1.59 3.56 -13.41
C ARG A 41 0.48 4.60 -13.26
N THR A 42 0.26 5.12 -12.07
CA THR A 42 -0.86 6.01 -11.71
C THR A 42 -0.93 7.34 -12.50
N ARG A 43 0.12 7.73 -13.22
CA ARG A 43 0.17 9.02 -13.95
C ARG A 43 -0.51 8.99 -15.33
N THR A 44 -0.77 7.81 -15.86
CA THR A 44 -1.42 7.64 -17.16
C THR A 44 -2.85 7.17 -16.94
N ARG A 45 -3.82 8.00 -17.27
CA ARG A 45 -5.23 7.61 -17.21
C ARG A 45 -5.60 6.80 -18.46
N CYS A 46 -6.04 5.57 -18.27
CA CYS A 46 -6.42 4.65 -19.31
C CYS A 46 -7.94 4.60 -19.43
N ASP A 47 -8.50 5.48 -20.23
CA ASP A 47 -9.93 5.61 -20.50
C ASP A 47 -10.20 5.71 -22.00
N ALA A 48 -11.46 5.97 -22.38
CA ALA A 48 -11.87 6.11 -23.78
C ALA A 48 -11.09 7.21 -24.52
N ALA A 49 -10.71 8.30 -23.84
CA ALA A 49 -9.98 9.41 -24.48
C ALA A 49 -8.59 8.95 -24.96
N LEU A 50 -7.89 8.14 -24.15
CA LEU A 50 -6.58 7.59 -24.50
C LEU A 50 -6.68 6.41 -25.47
N LEU A 51 -7.63 5.49 -25.26
CA LEU A 51 -7.62 4.15 -25.84
C LEU A 51 -8.47 4.01 -27.12
N ALA A 52 -9.47 4.88 -27.34
CA ALA A 52 -10.38 4.75 -28.50
C ALA A 52 -9.63 4.85 -29.82
N GLY A 53 -9.82 3.82 -30.68
CA GLY A 53 -9.18 3.75 -32.00
C GLY A 53 -7.70 3.38 -31.98
N THR A 54 -7.13 3.01 -30.84
CA THR A 54 -5.77 2.44 -30.74
C THR A 54 -5.79 0.92 -30.99
N SER A 55 -4.59 0.35 -31.21
CA SER A 55 -4.41 -1.10 -31.35
C SER A 55 -4.17 -1.81 -30.00
N VAL A 56 -4.26 -1.10 -28.89
CA VAL A 56 -4.00 -1.66 -27.56
C VAL A 56 -5.01 -2.75 -27.21
N ARG A 57 -4.51 -3.91 -26.79
CA ARG A 57 -5.30 -5.08 -26.38
C ARG A 57 -4.92 -5.58 -24.99
N PHE A 58 -3.80 -5.07 -24.43
CA PHE A 58 -3.36 -5.41 -23.09
C PHE A 58 -2.90 -4.16 -22.34
N ILE A 59 -3.33 -4.04 -21.09
CA ILE A 59 -2.86 -3.00 -20.16
C ILE A 59 -2.34 -3.66 -18.89
N GLY A 60 -1.06 -3.44 -18.55
CA GLY A 60 -0.48 -3.82 -17.27
C GLY A 60 -0.17 -2.58 -16.44
N THR A 61 -0.82 -2.41 -15.29
CA THR A 61 -0.39 -1.35 -14.37
C THR A 61 0.51 -1.91 -13.27
N ALA A 62 1.75 -1.41 -13.20
CA ALA A 62 2.73 -1.78 -12.18
C ALA A 62 2.42 -1.11 -10.83
N THR A 63 1.14 -1.10 -10.46
CA THR A 63 0.59 -0.53 -9.22
C THR A 63 -0.50 -1.44 -8.67
N ILE A 64 -0.77 -1.37 -7.38
CA ILE A 64 -1.89 -2.10 -6.76
C ILE A 64 -3.20 -1.42 -7.09
N GLY A 65 -3.30 -0.10 -6.82
CA GLY A 65 -4.46 0.69 -7.18
C GLY A 65 -4.58 0.82 -8.70
N TYR A 66 -5.79 0.73 -9.20
CA TYR A 66 -6.13 0.84 -10.62
C TYR A 66 -7.19 1.91 -10.90
N ASP A 67 -7.32 2.89 -10.01
CA ASP A 67 -8.29 4.00 -10.12
C ASP A 67 -8.10 4.82 -11.41
N HIS A 68 -6.94 4.72 -12.05
CA HIS A 68 -6.60 5.35 -13.34
C HIS A 68 -6.98 4.48 -14.56
N ILE A 69 -7.51 3.26 -14.36
CA ILE A 69 -7.97 2.36 -15.42
C ILE A 69 -9.51 2.38 -15.47
N ASP A 70 -10.08 2.75 -16.60
CA ASP A 70 -11.51 2.55 -16.84
C ASP A 70 -11.76 1.08 -17.20
N THR A 71 -12.01 0.28 -16.18
CA THR A 71 -12.21 -1.17 -16.33
C THR A 71 -13.43 -1.50 -17.16
N SER A 72 -14.51 -0.72 -17.03
CA SER A 72 -15.73 -0.90 -17.83
C SER A 72 -15.50 -0.64 -19.31
N TYR A 73 -14.68 0.36 -19.64
CA TYR A 73 -14.28 0.62 -21.02
C TYR A 73 -13.42 -0.53 -21.55
N CYS A 74 -12.44 -1.01 -20.77
CA CYS A 74 -11.60 -2.13 -21.15
C CYS A 74 -12.41 -3.39 -21.47
N GLU A 75 -13.34 -3.76 -20.59
CA GLU A 75 -14.22 -4.92 -20.75
C GLU A 75 -15.07 -4.82 -22.04
N LYS A 76 -15.73 -3.67 -22.26
CA LYS A 76 -16.57 -3.43 -23.45
C LYS A 76 -15.79 -3.49 -24.77
N ASN A 77 -14.49 -3.17 -24.74
CA ASN A 77 -13.64 -3.12 -25.94
C ASN A 77 -12.69 -4.32 -26.08
N GLY A 78 -12.83 -5.35 -25.23
CA GLY A 78 -12.00 -6.56 -25.27
C GLY A 78 -10.53 -6.30 -24.96
N ILE A 79 -10.24 -5.27 -24.15
CA ILE A 79 -8.89 -4.96 -23.67
C ILE A 79 -8.68 -5.72 -22.36
N VAL A 80 -7.73 -6.64 -22.35
CA VAL A 80 -7.30 -7.35 -21.14
C VAL A 80 -6.48 -6.39 -20.28
N TRP A 81 -6.79 -6.30 -19.00
CA TRP A 81 -5.99 -5.50 -18.09
C TRP A 81 -5.60 -6.28 -16.83
N THR A 82 -4.50 -5.89 -16.22
CA THR A 82 -4.03 -6.45 -14.95
C THR A 82 -3.39 -5.36 -14.10
N ASN A 83 -3.48 -5.54 -12.79
CA ASN A 83 -2.73 -4.75 -11.82
C ASN A 83 -1.72 -5.63 -11.07
N ALA A 84 -0.85 -5.00 -10.28
CA ALA A 84 0.15 -5.69 -9.49
C ALA A 84 -0.34 -5.92 -8.05
N ALA A 85 -1.51 -6.57 -7.88
CA ALA A 85 -2.08 -6.84 -6.57
C ALA A 85 -1.08 -7.58 -5.65
N GLY A 86 -0.94 -7.12 -4.42
CA GLY A 86 -0.06 -7.74 -3.41
C GLY A 86 1.44 -7.49 -3.59
N CYS A 87 1.89 -6.80 -4.66
CA CYS A 87 3.31 -6.61 -4.95
C CYS A 87 4.10 -5.95 -3.80
N ASN A 88 3.49 -5.05 -3.06
CA ASN A 88 4.10 -4.28 -1.99
C ASN A 88 3.67 -4.71 -0.58
N ALA A 89 3.00 -5.86 -0.44
CA ALA A 89 2.47 -6.29 0.86
C ALA A 89 3.59 -6.47 1.90
N GLY A 90 4.79 -6.89 1.49
CA GLY A 90 5.97 -6.94 2.37
C GLY A 90 6.41 -5.56 2.86
N ALA A 91 6.40 -4.56 1.98
CA ALA A 91 6.75 -3.18 2.35
C ALA A 91 5.75 -2.58 3.35
N VAL A 92 4.43 -2.79 3.14
CA VAL A 92 3.42 -2.32 4.08
C VAL A 92 3.51 -3.06 5.41
N LEU A 93 3.77 -4.37 5.39
CA LEU A 93 4.02 -5.13 6.62
C LEU A 93 5.23 -4.57 7.39
N GLN A 94 6.34 -4.28 6.72
CA GLN A 94 7.51 -3.63 7.33
C GLN A 94 7.13 -2.28 7.95
N TYR A 95 6.37 -1.46 7.23
CA TYR A 95 5.88 -0.18 7.74
C TYR A 95 5.05 -0.38 9.01
N MET A 96 4.08 -1.30 9.01
CA MET A 96 3.25 -1.61 10.16
C MET A 96 4.06 -2.11 11.35
N GLN A 97 5.02 -3.01 11.13
CA GLN A 97 5.94 -3.48 12.16
C GLN A 97 6.72 -2.33 12.80
N SER A 98 7.31 -1.46 11.97
CA SER A 98 8.08 -0.31 12.43
C SER A 98 7.22 0.70 13.21
N VAL A 99 6.01 0.99 12.71
CA VAL A 99 5.03 1.85 13.44
C VAL A 99 4.69 1.29 14.79
N LEU A 100 4.34 0.00 14.86
CA LEU A 100 3.88 -0.61 16.11
C LEU A 100 5.01 -0.80 17.12
N TYR A 101 6.21 -1.15 16.69
CA TYR A 101 7.37 -1.23 17.60
C TYR A 101 7.82 0.15 18.07
N THR A 102 7.76 1.19 17.24
CA THR A 102 8.01 2.57 17.67
C THR A 102 7.00 3.00 18.72
N TRP A 103 5.70 2.80 18.44
CA TRP A 103 4.63 3.14 19.38
C TRP A 103 4.74 2.37 20.70
N SER A 104 5.02 1.07 20.64
CA SER A 104 5.25 0.21 21.81
C SER A 104 6.38 0.74 22.69
N LYS A 105 7.51 1.10 22.08
CA LYS A 105 8.68 1.66 22.77
C LYS A 105 8.35 3.00 23.43
N ASP A 106 7.76 3.93 22.70
CA ASP A 106 7.49 5.29 23.17
C ASP A 106 6.42 5.32 24.29
N ASN A 107 5.50 4.35 24.28
CA ASN A 107 4.46 4.22 25.30
C ASN A 107 4.80 3.22 26.40
N ASN A 108 6.00 2.64 26.41
CA ASN A 108 6.42 1.57 27.34
C ASN A 108 5.33 0.49 27.49
N CYS A 109 4.78 0.03 26.36
CA CYS A 109 3.63 -0.86 26.31
C CYS A 109 3.92 -2.06 25.40
N ALA A 110 3.99 -3.26 25.96
CA ALA A 110 4.15 -4.47 25.16
C ALA A 110 2.98 -4.65 24.18
N LEU A 111 3.26 -5.12 22.95
CA LEU A 111 2.23 -5.47 21.99
C LEU A 111 1.48 -6.75 22.38
N GLN A 112 2.18 -7.68 23.04
CA GLN A 112 1.59 -8.94 23.50
C GLN A 112 0.37 -8.70 24.39
N GLY A 113 -0.72 -9.40 24.12
CA GLY A 113 -1.98 -9.32 24.86
C GLY A 113 -2.90 -8.16 24.43
N LEU A 114 -2.45 -7.21 23.62
CA LEU A 114 -3.31 -6.18 23.06
C LEU A 114 -4.27 -6.79 22.01
N THR A 115 -5.45 -6.19 21.88
CA THR A 115 -6.40 -6.54 20.81
C THR A 115 -6.16 -5.65 19.59
N PHE A 116 -5.89 -6.29 18.46
CA PHE A 116 -5.56 -5.65 17.19
C PHE A 116 -6.69 -5.84 16.18
N GLY A 117 -7.38 -4.77 15.82
CA GLY A 117 -8.45 -4.75 14.82
C GLY A 117 -7.90 -4.51 13.42
N VAL A 118 -8.15 -5.42 12.49
CA VAL A 118 -7.76 -5.33 11.09
C VAL A 118 -9.01 -5.18 10.23
N VAL A 119 -9.16 -4.04 9.58
CA VAL A 119 -10.26 -3.73 8.66
C VAL A 119 -9.75 -3.85 7.22
N GLY A 120 -10.34 -4.78 6.46
CA GLY A 120 -9.86 -5.21 5.14
C GLY A 120 -8.78 -6.30 5.25
N VAL A 121 -9.14 -7.55 4.95
CA VAL A 121 -8.29 -8.75 5.13
C VAL A 121 -7.84 -9.33 3.77
N GLY A 122 -7.51 -8.42 2.82
CA GLY A 122 -6.91 -8.77 1.54
C GLY A 122 -5.42 -9.15 1.68
N GLU A 123 -4.65 -8.98 0.60
CA GLU A 123 -3.21 -9.33 0.54
C GLU A 123 -2.36 -8.69 1.64
N ILE A 124 -2.66 -7.44 2.00
CA ILE A 124 -1.93 -6.70 3.03
C ILE A 124 -2.48 -7.06 4.42
N GLY A 125 -3.79 -6.89 4.62
CA GLY A 125 -4.40 -7.07 5.92
C GLY A 125 -4.24 -8.49 6.48
N SER A 126 -4.27 -9.52 5.63
CA SER A 126 -4.00 -10.91 6.07
C SER A 126 -2.58 -11.12 6.58
N ARG A 127 -1.57 -10.52 5.92
CA ARG A 127 -0.15 -10.59 6.36
C ARG A 127 0.08 -9.83 7.66
N VAL A 128 -0.53 -8.64 7.77
CA VAL A 128 -0.45 -7.82 9.00
C VAL A 128 -1.14 -8.54 10.16
N ALA A 129 -2.31 -9.16 9.92
CA ALA A 129 -3.02 -9.95 10.92
C ALA A 129 -2.20 -11.16 11.40
N ALA A 130 -1.63 -11.93 10.46
CA ALA A 130 -0.81 -13.10 10.80
C ALA A 130 0.45 -12.71 11.58
N TRP A 131 1.10 -11.60 11.21
CA TRP A 131 2.22 -11.08 11.99
C TRP A 131 1.79 -10.64 13.40
N ALA A 132 0.68 -9.94 13.53
CA ALA A 132 0.18 -9.49 14.83
C ALA A 132 -0.11 -10.67 15.76
N GLU A 133 -0.67 -11.76 15.25
CA GLU A 133 -0.85 -13.01 16.01
C GLU A 133 0.50 -13.60 16.45
N SER A 134 1.49 -13.62 15.55
CA SER A 134 2.84 -14.11 15.88
C SER A 134 3.55 -13.23 16.94
N ALA A 135 3.18 -11.95 17.03
CA ALA A 135 3.64 -11.02 18.06
C ALA A 135 2.84 -11.11 19.38
N GLY A 136 1.93 -12.08 19.50
CA GLY A 136 1.14 -12.35 20.71
C GLY A 136 -0.06 -11.43 20.91
N MET A 137 -0.51 -10.72 19.87
CA MET A 137 -1.74 -9.93 19.93
C MET A 137 -2.98 -10.80 19.66
N ARG A 138 -4.12 -10.42 20.24
CA ARG A 138 -5.41 -10.96 19.85
C ARG A 138 -5.93 -10.21 18.63
N VAL A 139 -6.15 -10.89 17.51
CA VAL A 139 -6.56 -10.25 16.25
C VAL A 139 -8.06 -10.40 16.02
N LEU A 140 -8.74 -9.28 15.78
CA LEU A 140 -10.09 -9.19 15.25
C LEU A 140 -10.01 -8.78 13.77
N ARG A 141 -10.80 -9.41 12.90
CA ARG A 141 -10.77 -9.21 11.44
C ARG A 141 -12.14 -8.77 10.96
N ASN A 142 -12.18 -7.74 10.12
CA ASN A 142 -13.40 -7.28 9.45
C ASN A 142 -13.15 -7.20 7.94
N ASP A 143 -13.97 -7.89 7.15
CA ASP A 143 -13.97 -7.81 5.69
C ASP A 143 -15.32 -8.31 5.15
N PRO A 144 -16.36 -7.45 5.07
CA PRO A 144 -17.68 -7.85 4.61
C PRO A 144 -17.72 -8.48 3.22
N PRO A 145 -16.97 -7.99 2.19
CA PRO A 145 -16.87 -8.67 0.89
C PRO A 145 -16.34 -10.09 0.97
N LEU A 146 -15.40 -10.34 1.89
CA LEU A 146 -14.79 -11.66 2.07
C LEU A 146 -15.75 -12.59 2.84
N GLU A 147 -16.48 -12.04 3.83
CA GLU A 147 -17.52 -12.74 4.57
C GLU A 147 -18.64 -13.21 3.64
N ALA A 148 -19.12 -12.34 2.73
CA ALA A 148 -20.13 -12.69 1.73
C ALA A 148 -19.68 -13.83 0.78
N LYS A 149 -18.37 -14.03 0.63
CA LYS A 149 -17.78 -15.17 -0.11
C LYS A 149 -17.61 -16.42 0.75
N GLY A 150 -18.08 -16.41 2.00
CA GLY A 150 -18.08 -17.55 2.92
C GLY A 150 -16.87 -17.66 3.84
N ALA A 151 -16.01 -16.65 3.92
CA ALA A 151 -14.92 -16.62 4.89
C ALA A 151 -15.48 -16.59 6.33
N LYS A 152 -14.80 -17.29 7.24
CA LYS A 152 -15.21 -17.39 8.65
C LYS A 152 -14.23 -16.64 9.56
N GLY A 153 -14.66 -16.35 10.79
CA GLY A 153 -13.83 -15.69 11.79
C GLY A 153 -13.71 -14.17 11.57
N LEU A 154 -14.62 -13.61 10.80
CA LEU A 154 -14.77 -12.16 10.62
C LEU A 154 -15.79 -11.61 11.62
N VAL A 155 -15.63 -10.35 12.01
CA VAL A 155 -16.51 -9.65 12.96
C VAL A 155 -17.02 -8.34 12.34
N PRO A 156 -18.18 -7.82 12.80
CA PRO A 156 -18.66 -6.51 12.39
C PRO A 156 -17.69 -5.38 12.73
N LEU A 157 -17.76 -4.27 12.00
CA LEU A 157 -16.92 -3.10 12.23
C LEU A 157 -17.11 -2.50 13.63
N GLU A 158 -18.32 -2.55 14.14
CA GLU A 158 -18.70 -2.11 15.49
C GLU A 158 -17.97 -2.91 16.58
N GLU A 159 -17.73 -4.19 16.34
CA GLU A 159 -16.96 -5.04 17.25
C GLU A 159 -15.47 -4.66 17.23
N ILE A 160 -14.93 -4.37 16.05
CA ILE A 160 -13.58 -3.80 15.91
C ILE A 160 -13.45 -2.52 16.73
N ALA A 161 -14.36 -1.56 16.53
CA ALA A 161 -14.33 -0.26 17.21
C ALA A 161 -14.45 -0.38 18.73
N ALA A 162 -15.30 -1.27 19.21
CA ALA A 162 -15.56 -1.43 20.65
C ALA A 162 -14.43 -2.17 21.39
N ASN A 163 -13.77 -3.14 20.75
CA ASN A 163 -12.92 -4.11 21.44
C ASN A 163 -11.42 -4.03 21.10
N SER A 164 -11.00 -3.18 20.17
CA SER A 164 -9.60 -3.10 19.77
C SER A 164 -8.84 -2.01 20.53
N ASP A 165 -7.61 -2.34 20.93
CA ASP A 165 -6.64 -1.37 21.47
C ASP A 165 -5.93 -0.63 20.34
N ILE A 166 -5.73 -1.33 19.20
CA ILE A 166 -5.11 -0.80 17.98
C ILE A 166 -6.00 -1.17 16.81
N ILE A 167 -6.25 -0.24 15.90
CA ILE A 167 -7.06 -0.48 14.68
C ILE A 167 -6.26 -0.08 13.45
N THR A 168 -6.25 -0.92 12.43
CA THR A 168 -5.61 -0.63 11.14
C THR A 168 -6.54 -0.87 9.96
N PHE A 169 -6.44 0.00 8.94
CA PHE A 169 -7.27 -0.02 7.75
C PHE A 169 -6.44 -0.43 6.52
N HIS A 170 -6.93 -1.46 5.81
CA HIS A 170 -6.35 -2.00 4.58
C HIS A 170 -7.36 -2.27 3.46
N PRO A 171 -8.60 -1.75 3.48
CA PRO A 171 -9.53 -1.97 2.38
C PRO A 171 -9.11 -1.19 1.14
N THR A 172 -9.58 -1.64 -0.03
CA THR A 172 -9.59 -0.82 -1.25
C THR A 172 -10.63 0.28 -1.12
N LEU A 173 -10.39 1.46 -1.71
CA LEU A 173 -11.37 2.54 -1.70
C LEU A 173 -12.50 2.23 -2.68
N GLN A 174 -13.71 2.13 -2.15
CA GLN A 174 -14.96 2.01 -2.91
C GLN A 174 -15.94 3.10 -2.48
N ARG A 175 -16.40 3.91 -3.44
CA ARG A 175 -17.34 5.01 -3.16
C ARG A 175 -18.80 4.59 -3.25
N SER A 176 -19.08 3.46 -3.90
CA SER A 176 -20.41 2.93 -4.16
C SER A 176 -20.38 1.41 -4.25
N GLY A 177 -21.53 0.76 -4.41
CA GLY A 177 -21.69 -0.70 -4.44
C GLY A 177 -22.14 -1.25 -3.08
N ASP A 178 -22.13 -2.58 -2.95
CA ASP A 178 -22.67 -3.26 -1.77
C ASP A 178 -21.82 -3.05 -0.51
N TYR A 179 -20.53 -2.76 -0.66
CA TYR A 179 -19.57 -2.60 0.45
C TYR A 179 -18.72 -1.34 0.27
N PRO A 180 -19.31 -0.14 0.37
CA PRO A 180 -18.55 1.11 0.25
C PRO A 180 -17.56 1.24 1.41
N SER A 181 -16.37 1.73 1.10
CA SER A 181 -15.31 1.96 2.09
C SER A 181 -14.92 3.44 2.21
N TYR A 182 -15.59 4.32 1.46
CA TYR A 182 -15.45 5.76 1.61
C TYR A 182 -15.99 6.19 2.97
N HIS A 183 -15.17 6.88 3.76
CA HIS A 183 -15.46 7.30 5.13
C HIS A 183 -15.97 6.13 6.01
N LEU A 184 -15.36 4.96 5.83
CA LEU A 184 -15.69 3.80 6.67
C LEU A 184 -15.42 4.09 8.14
N ALA A 185 -14.33 4.79 8.47
CA ALA A 185 -14.11 5.42 9.75
C ALA A 185 -14.73 6.83 9.76
N SER A 186 -16.04 6.90 9.94
CA SER A 186 -16.86 8.11 10.01
C SER A 186 -16.97 8.67 11.43
N VAL A 187 -17.72 9.76 11.60
CA VAL A 187 -18.04 10.30 12.93
C VAL A 187 -18.61 9.23 13.85
N SER A 188 -19.59 8.43 13.38
CA SER A 188 -20.21 7.37 14.18
C SER A 188 -19.24 6.26 14.56
N PHE A 189 -18.29 5.93 13.67
CA PHE A 189 -17.22 5.00 14.01
C PHE A 189 -16.36 5.52 15.17
N PHE A 190 -15.92 6.78 15.10
CA PHE A 190 -15.13 7.38 16.20
C PHE A 190 -15.94 7.49 17.50
N GLU A 191 -17.23 7.75 17.41
CA GLU A 191 -18.13 7.76 18.59
C GLU A 191 -18.26 6.38 19.25
N SER A 192 -18.12 5.31 18.49
CA SER A 192 -18.22 3.93 18.98
C SER A 192 -16.93 3.39 19.62
N LEU A 193 -15.81 4.12 19.51
CA LEU A 193 -14.53 3.72 20.12
C LEU A 193 -14.64 3.69 21.64
N LYS A 194 -14.17 2.60 22.27
CA LYS A 194 -14.18 2.46 23.75
C LYS A 194 -12.79 2.41 24.36
N ARG A 195 -11.81 1.87 23.64
CA ARG A 195 -10.48 1.61 24.18
C ARG A 195 -9.34 1.82 23.21
N CYS A 196 -9.64 2.28 21.98
CA CYS A 196 -8.65 2.44 20.94
C CYS A 196 -7.58 3.48 21.31
N ARG A 197 -6.33 3.03 21.37
CA ARG A 197 -5.15 3.83 21.72
C ARG A 197 -4.40 4.31 20.48
N LEU A 198 -4.47 3.52 19.38
CA LEU A 198 -3.78 3.81 18.13
C LEU A 198 -4.64 3.42 16.94
N LEU A 199 -4.80 4.34 15.99
CA LEU A 199 -5.40 4.07 14.68
C LEU A 199 -4.36 4.25 13.60
N VAL A 200 -4.28 3.30 12.64
CA VAL A 200 -3.35 3.38 11.50
C VAL A 200 -4.13 3.32 10.19
N ASN A 201 -3.87 4.26 9.28
CA ASN A 201 -4.34 4.16 7.90
C ASN A 201 -3.15 4.17 6.93
N ALA A 202 -2.91 3.03 6.30
CA ALA A 202 -1.93 2.84 5.24
C ALA A 202 -2.57 2.26 3.97
N SER A 203 -3.87 2.51 3.75
CA SER A 203 -4.64 2.03 2.60
C SER A 203 -4.94 3.15 1.59
N ARG A 204 -6.00 3.91 1.83
CA ARG A 204 -6.40 5.10 1.06
C ARG A 204 -6.91 6.18 2.02
N GLY A 205 -6.53 7.44 1.79
CA GLY A 205 -6.93 8.56 2.64
C GLY A 205 -8.43 8.61 2.93
N PRO A 206 -9.30 8.63 1.90
CA PRO A 206 -10.75 8.73 2.10
C PRO A 206 -11.44 7.50 2.72
N VAL A 207 -10.71 6.48 3.15
CA VAL A 207 -11.26 5.40 3.99
C VAL A 207 -11.55 5.90 5.41
N VAL A 208 -10.76 6.86 5.86
CA VAL A 208 -10.93 7.55 7.14
C VAL A 208 -11.34 8.99 6.87
N ASP A 209 -12.48 9.40 7.41
CA ASP A 209 -12.89 10.81 7.41
C ASP A 209 -11.88 11.61 8.23
N ASN A 210 -11.06 12.42 7.56
CA ASN A 210 -9.97 13.15 8.19
C ASN A 210 -10.46 14.25 9.15
N GLY A 211 -11.64 14.81 8.87
CA GLY A 211 -12.29 15.78 9.78
C GLY A 211 -12.77 15.12 11.07
N ALA A 212 -13.43 13.96 10.94
CA ALA A 212 -13.89 13.18 12.09
C ALA A 212 -12.71 12.64 12.92
N LEU A 213 -11.62 12.22 12.26
CA LEU A 213 -10.39 11.80 12.93
C LEU A 213 -9.77 12.95 13.74
N LEU A 214 -9.67 14.15 13.14
CA LEU A 214 -9.15 15.33 13.83
C LEU A 214 -9.97 15.64 15.09
N ALA A 215 -11.29 15.65 14.97
CA ALA A 215 -12.19 15.88 16.11
C ALA A 215 -12.03 14.81 17.22
N ALA A 216 -11.87 13.54 16.83
CA ALA A 216 -11.65 12.44 17.77
C ALA A 216 -10.32 12.55 18.54
N LEU A 217 -9.26 13.02 17.86
CA LEU A 217 -7.95 13.29 18.48
C LEU A 217 -8.01 14.52 19.40
N GLU A 218 -8.72 15.56 19.01
CA GLU A 218 -8.85 16.80 19.79
C GLU A 218 -9.64 16.61 21.07
N CYS A 219 -10.73 15.81 21.01
CA CYS A 219 -11.53 15.53 22.21
C CYS A 219 -11.01 14.37 23.07
N GLY A 220 -9.87 13.75 22.68
CA GLY A 220 -9.23 12.66 23.44
C GLY A 220 -9.97 11.31 23.35
N ARG A 221 -10.90 11.14 22.43
CA ARG A 221 -11.60 9.86 22.17
C ARG A 221 -10.71 8.80 21.56
N LEU A 222 -9.74 9.23 20.77
CA LEU A 222 -8.66 8.42 20.21
C LEU A 222 -7.32 8.88 20.81
N GLY A 223 -6.49 7.93 21.25
CA GLY A 223 -5.20 8.25 21.87
C GLY A 223 -4.22 8.88 20.87
N CYS A 224 -4.00 8.24 19.74
CA CYS A 224 -3.18 8.77 18.65
C CYS A 224 -3.50 8.10 17.30
N ALA A 225 -3.00 8.67 16.22
CA ALA A 225 -3.16 8.13 14.88
C ALA A 225 -1.84 8.14 14.10
N VAL A 226 -1.70 7.22 13.16
CA VAL A 226 -0.65 7.16 12.14
C VAL A 226 -1.29 7.17 10.78
N LEU A 227 -0.89 8.12 9.94
CA LEU A 227 -1.37 8.23 8.58
C LEU A 227 -0.22 8.18 7.58
N ASP A 228 -0.29 7.22 6.67
CA ASP A 228 0.53 7.19 5.44
C ASP A 228 -0.22 7.80 4.27
N VAL A 229 -1.55 7.77 4.33
CA VAL A 229 -2.46 8.22 3.28
C VAL A 229 -3.46 9.25 3.83
N TRP A 230 -3.84 10.21 2.98
CA TRP A 230 -4.58 11.39 3.40
C TRP A 230 -5.71 11.70 2.43
N GLU A 231 -6.74 12.39 2.89
CA GLU A 231 -7.66 13.05 1.96
C GLU A 231 -6.95 14.23 1.30
N ASN A 232 -7.32 14.48 0.04
CA ASN A 232 -6.82 15.59 -0.77
C ASN A 232 -5.31 15.62 -1.05
N GLU A 233 -4.63 14.45 -1.03
CA GLU A 233 -3.22 14.39 -1.43
C GLU A 233 -2.98 15.10 -2.78
N PRO A 234 -1.95 15.95 -2.91
CA PRO A 234 -0.89 16.26 -1.94
C PRO A 234 -1.22 17.40 -0.95
N ASP A 235 -2.38 18.06 -1.08
CA ASP A 235 -2.79 19.22 -0.30
C ASP A 235 -3.50 18.79 0.99
N ILE A 236 -2.73 18.20 1.90
CA ILE A 236 -3.23 17.59 3.14
C ILE A 236 -3.58 18.63 4.22
N ASP A 237 -4.53 18.32 5.10
CA ASP A 237 -4.87 19.19 6.24
C ASP A 237 -3.72 19.26 7.26
N THR A 238 -3.08 20.43 7.37
CA THR A 238 -1.95 20.65 8.26
C THR A 238 -2.32 20.61 9.75
N ARG A 239 -3.60 20.85 10.10
CA ARG A 239 -4.07 20.70 11.49
C ARG A 239 -4.03 19.24 11.88
N LEU A 240 -4.53 18.35 11.01
CA LEU A 240 -4.46 16.91 11.22
C LEU A 240 -3.02 16.42 11.20
N LEU A 241 -2.20 16.90 10.25
CA LEU A 241 -0.78 16.55 10.16
C LEU A 241 -0.04 16.80 11.48
N ASN A 242 -0.32 17.94 12.16
CA ASN A 242 0.31 18.28 13.43
C ASN A 242 -0.22 17.47 14.62
N LYS A 243 -1.41 16.89 14.50
CA LYS A 243 -2.04 16.09 15.58
C LYS A 243 -1.66 14.61 15.53
N VAL A 244 -1.40 14.05 14.35
CA VAL A 244 -1.08 12.62 14.24
C VAL A 244 0.31 12.32 14.80
N TYR A 245 0.48 11.14 15.36
CA TYR A 245 1.73 10.67 15.93
C TYR A 245 2.81 10.49 14.85
N ILE A 246 2.53 9.72 13.82
CA ILE A 246 3.41 9.55 12.64
C ILE A 246 2.63 9.92 11.39
N ALA A 247 3.26 10.69 10.50
CA ALA A 247 2.73 11.20 9.25
C ALA A 247 3.70 10.91 8.11
N THR A 248 3.32 10.10 7.13
CA THR A 248 4.20 9.79 6.00
C THR A 248 3.53 10.12 4.67
N PRO A 249 4.31 10.45 3.59
CA PRO A 249 3.77 10.95 2.34
C PRO A 249 3.41 9.81 1.36
N HIS A 250 2.55 8.86 1.79
CA HIS A 250 2.05 7.74 1.00
C HIS A 250 3.18 6.82 0.49
N ILE A 251 4.05 6.39 1.41
CA ILE A 251 5.25 5.60 1.12
C ILE A 251 5.30 4.24 1.85
N ALA A 252 4.25 3.88 2.58
CA ALA A 252 4.20 2.60 3.31
C ALA A 252 4.49 1.40 2.40
N GLY A 253 4.02 1.44 1.16
CA GLY A 253 4.25 0.42 0.14
C GLY A 253 5.53 0.58 -0.69
N TYR A 254 6.46 1.48 -0.33
CA TYR A 254 7.64 1.77 -1.16
C TYR A 254 8.84 0.94 -0.71
N SER A 255 9.11 -0.15 -1.44
CA SER A 255 10.33 -0.96 -1.33
C SER A 255 10.88 -1.31 -2.71
N ALA A 256 12.14 -1.69 -2.76
CA ALA A 256 12.75 -2.18 -3.99
C ALA A 256 12.13 -3.52 -4.42
N GLU A 257 11.87 -4.40 -3.46
CA GLU A 257 11.19 -5.68 -3.66
C GLU A 257 9.77 -5.48 -4.20
N GLY A 258 9.00 -4.56 -3.62
CA GLY A 258 7.64 -4.26 -4.06
C GLY A 258 7.60 -3.77 -5.51
N LYS A 259 8.54 -2.90 -5.91
CA LYS A 259 8.64 -2.44 -7.31
C LYS A 259 9.06 -3.55 -8.26
N LEU A 260 10.00 -4.42 -7.86
CA LEU A 260 10.41 -5.57 -8.64
C LEU A 260 9.25 -6.57 -8.82
N ASN A 261 8.50 -6.84 -7.74
CA ASN A 261 7.34 -7.72 -7.77
C ASN A 261 6.24 -7.17 -8.67
N ALA A 262 6.01 -5.85 -8.66
CA ALA A 262 5.05 -5.22 -9.56
C ALA A 262 5.42 -5.46 -11.03
N THR A 263 6.69 -5.27 -11.37
CA THR A 263 7.21 -5.56 -12.72
C THR A 263 7.03 -7.04 -13.08
N ARG A 264 7.36 -7.96 -12.15
CA ARG A 264 7.21 -9.41 -12.37
C ARG A 264 5.76 -9.79 -12.67
N ILE A 265 4.82 -9.31 -11.86
CA ILE A 265 3.39 -9.62 -12.00
C ILE A 265 2.85 -9.16 -13.36
N VAL A 266 3.13 -7.93 -13.79
CA VAL A 266 2.65 -7.43 -15.08
C VAL A 266 3.34 -8.12 -16.25
N LEU A 267 4.61 -8.48 -16.12
CA LEU A 267 5.37 -9.22 -17.12
C LEU A 267 4.81 -10.65 -17.30
N GLU A 268 4.56 -11.37 -16.22
CA GLU A 268 3.96 -12.70 -16.22
C GLU A 268 2.55 -12.69 -16.81
N SER A 269 1.74 -11.68 -16.47
CA SER A 269 0.40 -11.51 -17.04
C SER A 269 0.46 -11.23 -18.54
N PHE A 270 1.39 -10.40 -19.00
CA PHE A 270 1.62 -10.14 -20.41
C PHE A 270 2.10 -11.40 -21.16
N ALA A 271 3.04 -12.14 -20.59
CA ALA A 271 3.54 -13.38 -21.17
C ALA A 271 2.42 -14.41 -21.39
N LYS A 272 1.49 -14.52 -20.45
CA LYS A 272 0.28 -15.34 -20.59
C LYS A 272 -0.62 -14.82 -21.72
N PHE A 273 -0.83 -13.51 -21.78
CA PHE A 273 -1.67 -12.88 -22.82
C PHE A 273 -1.16 -13.15 -24.23
N VAL A 274 0.17 -13.05 -24.45
CA VAL A 274 0.78 -13.30 -25.77
C VAL A 274 1.13 -14.78 -25.99
N ASN A 275 0.79 -15.67 -25.05
CA ASN A 275 1.13 -17.10 -25.10
C ASN A 275 2.64 -17.34 -25.30
N PHE A 276 3.47 -16.55 -24.62
CA PHE A 276 4.93 -16.66 -24.68
C PHE A 276 5.41 -18.03 -24.18
N LYS A 277 6.25 -18.70 -24.95
CA LYS A 277 6.74 -20.06 -24.67
C LYS A 277 8.18 -20.10 -24.14
N GLY A 278 8.87 -18.97 -24.18
CA GLY A 278 10.24 -18.87 -23.66
C GLY A 278 10.30 -18.78 -22.13
N ALA A 279 11.50 -18.90 -21.58
CA ALA A 279 11.74 -18.58 -20.18
C ALA A 279 11.65 -17.06 -19.97
N LEU A 280 10.93 -16.64 -18.93
CA LEU A 280 10.88 -15.23 -18.58
C LEU A 280 12.22 -14.74 -18.06
N PRO A 281 12.64 -13.51 -18.38
CA PRO A 281 13.84 -12.93 -17.85
C PRO A 281 13.85 -12.94 -16.32
N SER A 282 14.97 -13.35 -15.73
CA SER A 282 15.13 -13.32 -14.28
C SER A 282 15.25 -11.88 -13.79
N LEU A 283 14.37 -11.49 -12.89
CA LEU A 283 14.39 -10.19 -12.25
C LEU A 283 14.86 -10.37 -10.81
N ALA A 284 16.01 -9.80 -10.47
CA ALA A 284 16.59 -9.88 -9.13
C ALA A 284 17.18 -8.54 -8.69
N LEU A 285 17.05 -8.26 -7.39
CA LEU A 285 17.75 -7.13 -6.77
C LEU A 285 19.17 -7.55 -6.38
N PRO A 286 20.13 -6.59 -6.34
CA PRO A 286 21.43 -6.86 -5.80
C PRO A 286 21.34 -7.39 -4.36
N PRO A 287 22.15 -8.39 -3.98
CA PRO A 287 22.15 -8.89 -2.60
C PRO A 287 22.68 -7.82 -1.64
N LEU A 288 22.16 -7.82 -0.43
CA LEU A 288 22.70 -7.02 0.67
C LEU A 288 23.90 -7.77 1.25
N ARG A 289 25.00 -7.05 1.48
CA ARG A 289 26.28 -7.66 1.86
C ARG A 289 26.50 -7.72 3.36
N GLU A 290 25.95 -6.76 4.08
CA GLU A 290 26.21 -6.64 5.51
C GLU A 290 25.01 -7.17 6.33
N PRO A 291 25.26 -8.03 7.31
CA PRO A 291 24.23 -8.46 8.26
C PRO A 291 23.84 -7.31 9.19
N VAL A 292 22.60 -7.37 9.67
CA VAL A 292 22.10 -6.46 10.70
C VAL A 292 22.21 -7.14 12.06
N TYR A 293 23.01 -6.56 12.95
CA TYR A 293 23.21 -7.03 14.32
C TYR A 293 22.30 -6.24 15.27
N ALA A 294 21.54 -6.93 16.12
CA ALA A 294 20.66 -6.29 17.09
C ALA A 294 20.43 -7.20 18.33
N ALA A 295 20.03 -6.60 19.45
CA ALA A 295 19.69 -7.35 20.65
C ALA A 295 18.31 -8.02 20.57
N SER A 296 17.44 -7.58 19.63
CA SER A 296 16.10 -8.13 19.47
C SER A 296 15.57 -7.90 18.06
N LEU A 297 14.55 -8.67 17.67
CA LEU A 297 13.88 -8.48 16.37
C LEU A 297 13.28 -7.07 16.21
N PRO A 298 12.57 -6.48 17.19
CA PRO A 298 12.11 -5.10 17.08
C PRO A 298 13.23 -4.10 16.80
N GLU A 299 14.37 -4.23 17.49
CA GLU A 299 15.53 -3.37 17.29
C GLU A 299 16.11 -3.53 15.88
N ALA A 300 16.28 -4.76 15.39
CA ALA A 300 16.72 -5.03 14.03
C ALA A 300 15.80 -4.39 13.00
N LEU A 301 14.48 -4.55 13.13
CA LEU A 301 13.52 -3.98 12.20
C LEU A 301 13.53 -2.44 12.20
N LEU A 302 13.65 -1.82 13.39
CA LEU A 302 13.72 -0.36 13.50
C LEU A 302 15.05 0.21 12.99
N SER A 303 16.14 -0.54 13.04
CA SER A 303 17.42 -0.13 12.45
C SER A 303 17.39 -0.18 10.91
N ILE A 304 16.62 -1.13 10.34
CA ILE A 304 16.42 -1.21 8.89
C ILE A 304 15.52 -0.08 8.38
N TYR A 305 14.43 0.19 9.11
CA TYR A 305 13.48 1.22 8.74
C TYR A 305 12.79 1.83 9.96
N SER A 306 12.81 3.17 10.04
CA SER A 306 12.04 3.94 11.02
C SER A 306 11.17 4.98 10.32
N PRO A 307 9.83 4.96 10.51
CA PRO A 307 8.94 5.94 9.90
C PRO A 307 9.06 7.35 10.53
N LEU A 308 9.74 7.49 11.66
CA LEU A 308 9.92 8.79 12.34
C LEU A 308 10.66 9.78 11.47
N ASN A 309 11.74 9.36 10.81
CA ASN A 309 12.52 10.24 9.90
C ASN A 309 11.67 10.78 8.74
N ASP A 310 10.78 9.96 8.20
CA ASP A 310 9.89 10.37 7.11
C ASP A 310 8.80 11.31 7.65
N SER A 311 8.30 11.05 8.85
CA SER A 311 7.33 11.87 9.54
C SER A 311 7.88 13.27 9.86
N GLU A 312 9.10 13.35 10.39
CA GLU A 312 9.77 14.62 10.67
C GLU A 312 9.91 15.48 9.41
N LYS A 313 10.35 14.89 8.31
CA LYS A 313 10.50 15.60 7.02
C LYS A 313 9.17 16.15 6.51
N LEU A 314 8.09 15.36 6.56
CA LEU A 314 6.77 15.79 6.11
C LEU A 314 6.18 16.87 7.02
N LYS A 315 6.28 16.70 8.35
CA LYS A 315 5.80 17.69 9.32
C LYS A 315 6.57 19.02 9.25
N ALA A 316 7.88 18.95 9.00
CA ALA A 316 8.70 20.15 8.83
C ALA A 316 8.34 20.94 7.57
N ASN A 317 7.93 20.29 6.50
CA ASN A 317 7.57 20.95 5.25
C ASN A 317 6.43 20.20 4.50
N PRO A 318 5.17 20.45 4.85
CA PRO A 318 4.02 19.78 4.25
C PRO A 318 3.90 19.95 2.73
N SER A 319 4.32 21.11 2.19
CA SER A 319 4.29 21.39 0.74
C SER A 319 5.22 20.47 -0.08
N MET A 320 6.15 19.79 0.58
CA MET A 320 7.04 18.81 -0.05
C MET A 320 6.44 17.40 -0.17
N PHE A 321 5.16 17.22 0.15
CA PHE A 321 4.50 15.91 0.10
C PHE A 321 4.79 15.14 -1.19
N GLU A 322 4.47 15.75 -2.32
CA GLU A 322 4.66 15.13 -3.64
C GLU A 322 6.15 14.88 -3.96
N HIS A 323 7.03 15.81 -3.56
CA HIS A 323 8.47 15.67 -3.74
C HIS A 323 9.03 14.49 -2.91
N LEU A 324 8.68 14.43 -1.63
CA LEU A 324 9.11 13.36 -0.73
C LEU A 324 8.65 11.99 -1.21
N ARG A 325 7.41 11.91 -1.70
CA ARG A 325 6.84 10.68 -2.27
C ARG A 325 7.53 10.26 -3.57
N ASN A 326 7.71 11.18 -4.52
CA ASN A 326 8.25 10.85 -5.84
C ASN A 326 9.74 10.53 -5.83
N ASN A 327 10.49 11.12 -4.89
CA ASN A 327 11.94 10.93 -4.74
C ASN A 327 12.29 10.05 -3.53
N TYR A 328 11.32 9.29 -3.03
CA TYR A 328 11.53 8.43 -1.87
C TYR A 328 12.63 7.40 -2.14
N PRO A 329 13.71 7.36 -1.33
CA PRO A 329 14.75 6.34 -1.47
C PRO A 329 14.14 4.97 -1.14
N LEU A 330 14.20 4.04 -2.10
CA LEU A 330 13.60 2.73 -1.92
C LEU A 330 14.32 1.95 -0.81
N ARG A 331 13.60 1.66 0.25
CA ARG A 331 14.08 0.74 1.28
C ARG A 331 14.04 -0.70 0.81
N ARG A 332 14.81 -1.54 1.49
CA ARG A 332 14.77 -3.00 1.29
C ARG A 332 13.89 -3.62 2.37
N GLU A 333 13.19 -4.69 2.02
CA GLU A 333 12.34 -5.41 2.97
C GLU A 333 13.17 -6.27 3.93
N PRO A 334 12.71 -6.53 5.18
CA PRO A 334 13.47 -7.28 6.19
C PRO A 334 13.95 -8.65 5.72
N ALA A 335 13.16 -9.34 4.90
CA ALA A 335 13.52 -10.66 4.34
C ALA A 335 14.76 -10.63 3.44
N SER A 336 15.20 -9.45 2.99
CA SER A 336 16.43 -9.29 2.18
C SER A 336 17.69 -9.15 3.02
N TYR A 337 17.57 -9.03 4.34
CA TYR A 337 18.70 -8.90 5.26
C TYR A 337 18.99 -10.21 5.99
N THR A 338 20.26 -10.43 6.27
CA THR A 338 20.68 -11.43 7.26
C THR A 338 20.60 -10.78 8.64
N LEU A 339 19.66 -11.21 9.47
CA LEU A 339 19.51 -10.71 10.83
C LEU A 339 20.33 -11.60 11.78
N VAL A 340 21.21 -11.01 12.59
CA VAL A 340 21.97 -11.67 13.64
C VAL A 340 21.48 -11.09 14.97
N LEU A 341 20.67 -11.87 15.68
CA LEU A 341 20.16 -11.48 16.99
C LEU A 341 21.08 -12.05 18.06
N ASN A 342 21.54 -11.20 18.99
CA ASN A 342 22.32 -11.66 20.13
C ASN A 342 21.35 -12.29 21.14
N ASP A 343 21.38 -13.59 21.27
CA ASP A 343 20.71 -14.28 22.39
C ASP A 343 21.29 -13.74 23.71
N LYS A 344 20.44 -13.13 24.54
CA LYS A 344 20.77 -12.74 25.90
C LYS A 344 20.53 -13.89 26.86
#